data_07364288a942a0d4284aaa3da7aed016
#
_entry.id   07364288a942a0d4284aaa3da7aed016
#
_cell.length_a   1.000
_cell.length_b   1.000
_cell.length_c   1.000
_cell.angle_alpha   90.00
_cell.angle_beta   90.00
_cell.angle_gamma   90.00
#
_symmetry.space_group_name_H-M   'P 1'
#
loop_
_entity.id
_entity.type
_entity.pdbx_description
1 polymer ?
#
loop_
_entity_poly.entity_id
_entity_poly.type
_entity_poly.pdbx_seq_one_letter_code
_entity_poly.pdbx_strand_id
1 'polypeptide(L)'
;MPAVTTPVSAELVAEAVALARAAGDLTLEYFRSPTLAVERKADGTPVTTADRGAERLLRTELGARHPDDGILGEEEAEVAGFSGRRWILDPIDGTKAFTHGVPLYTNLLALEDDDGIALGVINVPALGETVWAGRGLGCFSDRGVARVSTVEGLAGSYVSTSGLASWSADALAAVQAARASVRTWGDGYGYALVATGRVEAMVDPVAARYDLAPMPVIMAEAGGRFSSLGGHTDPGQGSGVASNGRIHDELLACLGGEAAQARGQSSGE
;
A
#
# COMPACT_ATOMS: atom_id res chain seq x y z
N MET A 1 17.88 -14.04 -18.60
CA MET A 1 16.88 -13.13 -19.17
C MET A 1 15.79 -12.96 -18.12
N PRO A 2 15.33 -11.75 -17.77
CA PRO A 2 14.15 -11.64 -16.92
C PRO A 2 12.99 -12.36 -17.62
N ALA A 3 12.20 -13.12 -16.86
CA ALA A 3 10.99 -13.74 -17.35
C ALA A 3 10.10 -12.65 -17.95
N VAL A 4 9.56 -12.88 -19.16
CA VAL A 4 8.59 -11.99 -19.77
C VAL A 4 7.28 -12.22 -19.01
N THR A 5 7.01 -11.37 -18.02
CA THR A 5 5.74 -11.39 -17.29
C THR A 5 4.60 -10.96 -18.22
N THR A 6 3.49 -11.68 -18.21
CA THR A 6 2.34 -11.34 -19.04
C THR A 6 1.67 -10.06 -18.56
N PRO A 7 1.44 -9.05 -19.43
CA PRO A 7 0.66 -7.88 -19.05
C PRO A 7 -0.76 -8.26 -18.60
N VAL A 8 -1.26 -7.58 -17.57
CA VAL A 8 -2.66 -7.72 -17.15
C VAL A 8 -3.58 -7.01 -18.15
N SER A 9 -4.87 -7.42 -18.27
CA SER A 9 -5.79 -6.74 -19.19
C SER A 9 -6.22 -5.37 -18.64
N ALA A 10 -6.37 -4.39 -19.53
CA ALA A 10 -6.82 -3.04 -19.16
C ALA A 10 -8.28 -3.04 -18.64
N GLU A 11 -9.10 -3.95 -19.16
CA GLU A 11 -10.50 -4.11 -18.70
C GLU A 11 -10.54 -4.59 -17.24
N LEU A 12 -9.67 -5.52 -16.86
CA LEU A 12 -9.59 -6.02 -15.48
C LEU A 12 -9.12 -4.93 -14.52
N VAL A 13 -8.17 -4.08 -14.94
CA VAL A 13 -7.74 -2.90 -14.17
C VAL A 13 -8.88 -1.91 -14.01
N ALA A 14 -9.62 -1.61 -15.08
CA ALA A 14 -10.77 -0.70 -15.03
C ALA A 14 -11.88 -1.22 -14.11
N GLU A 15 -12.12 -2.53 -14.12
CA GLU A 15 -13.06 -3.20 -13.22
C GLU A 15 -12.61 -3.05 -11.75
N ALA A 16 -11.35 -3.33 -11.43
CA ALA A 16 -10.80 -3.19 -10.09
C ALA A 16 -10.92 -1.75 -9.57
N VAL A 17 -10.65 -0.75 -10.41
CA VAL A 17 -10.84 0.67 -10.06
C VAL A 17 -12.29 0.98 -9.75
N ALA A 18 -13.24 0.48 -10.57
CA ALA A 18 -14.66 0.68 -10.34
C ALA A 18 -15.12 0.05 -9.01
N LEU A 19 -14.64 -1.15 -8.69
CA LEU A 19 -14.95 -1.84 -7.44
C LEU A 19 -14.38 -1.12 -6.22
N ALA A 20 -13.12 -0.67 -6.27
CA ALA A 20 -12.50 0.09 -5.19
C ALA A 20 -13.24 1.41 -4.94
N ARG A 21 -13.70 2.10 -5.99
CA ARG A 21 -14.52 3.31 -5.86
C ARG A 21 -15.90 3.01 -5.26
N ALA A 22 -16.56 1.93 -5.67
CA ALA A 22 -17.85 1.53 -5.10
C ALA A 22 -17.73 1.20 -3.59
N ALA A 23 -16.65 0.54 -3.18
CA ALA A 23 -16.33 0.35 -1.77
C ALA A 23 -16.09 1.69 -1.06
N GLY A 24 -15.38 2.60 -1.70
CA GLY A 24 -15.15 3.96 -1.20
C GLY A 24 -16.44 4.76 -1.00
N ASP A 25 -17.34 4.72 -1.96
CA ASP A 25 -18.65 5.40 -1.87
C ASP A 25 -19.46 4.88 -0.68
N LEU A 26 -19.45 3.56 -0.44
CA LEU A 26 -20.06 2.96 0.73
C LEU A 26 -19.40 3.47 2.02
N THR A 27 -18.07 3.53 2.10
CA THR A 27 -17.39 4.01 3.31
C THR A 27 -17.69 5.49 3.59
N LEU A 28 -17.89 6.32 2.56
CA LEU A 28 -18.26 7.74 2.71
C LEU A 28 -19.61 7.94 3.39
N GLU A 29 -20.55 7.00 3.27
CA GLU A 29 -21.84 7.08 3.98
C GLU A 29 -21.67 7.04 5.50
N TYR A 30 -20.59 6.41 5.98
CA TYR A 30 -20.25 6.27 7.41
C TYR A 30 -19.21 7.28 7.88
N PHE A 31 -18.41 7.85 6.98
CA PHE A 31 -17.33 8.76 7.33
C PHE A 31 -17.86 10.02 8.04
N ARG A 32 -17.34 10.29 9.24
CA ARG A 32 -17.82 11.36 10.14
C ARG A 32 -19.29 11.22 10.56
N SER A 33 -19.88 10.04 10.41
CA SER A 33 -21.23 9.79 10.88
C SER A 33 -21.28 9.76 12.42
N PRO A 34 -22.22 10.45 13.05
CA PRO A 34 -22.38 10.38 14.52
C PRO A 34 -22.89 9.02 15.00
N THR A 35 -23.35 8.16 14.09
CA THR A 35 -23.87 6.81 14.38
C THR A 35 -22.87 5.71 14.02
N LEU A 36 -21.63 6.05 13.68
CA LEU A 36 -20.59 5.06 13.37
C LEU A 36 -20.32 4.18 14.61
N ALA A 37 -20.65 2.90 14.52
CA ALA A 37 -20.27 1.93 15.54
C ALA A 37 -18.81 1.50 15.34
N VAL A 38 -18.00 1.69 16.38
CA VAL A 38 -16.60 1.28 16.39
C VAL A 38 -16.46 0.14 17.41
N GLU A 39 -15.99 -1.01 16.93
CA GLU A 39 -15.63 -2.17 17.74
C GLU A 39 -14.10 -2.28 17.83
N ARG A 40 -13.60 -3.13 18.72
CA ARG A 40 -12.18 -3.47 18.80
C ARG A 40 -11.97 -4.94 18.45
N LYS A 41 -11.02 -5.20 17.55
CA LYS A 41 -10.55 -6.56 17.26
C LYS A 41 -9.80 -7.15 18.48
N ALA A 42 -9.47 -8.43 18.44
CA ALA A 42 -8.76 -9.12 19.53
C ALA A 42 -7.36 -8.52 19.81
N ASP A 43 -6.72 -7.94 18.81
CA ASP A 43 -5.44 -7.23 18.89
C ASP A 43 -5.57 -5.77 19.35
N GLY A 44 -6.81 -5.30 19.62
CA GLY A 44 -7.12 -3.95 20.06
C GLY A 44 -7.25 -2.92 18.93
N THR A 45 -7.06 -3.28 17.66
CA THR A 45 -7.28 -2.39 16.52
C THR A 45 -8.77 -2.09 16.34
N PRO A 46 -9.14 -0.90 15.83
CA PRO A 46 -10.55 -0.57 15.57
C PRO A 46 -11.05 -1.27 14.31
N VAL A 47 -12.32 -1.64 14.32
CA VAL A 47 -13.09 -2.07 13.15
C VAL A 47 -14.48 -1.44 13.21
N THR A 48 -15.04 -1.10 12.06
CA THR A 48 -16.35 -0.47 11.99
C THR A 48 -17.33 -1.26 11.12
N THR A 49 -18.60 -0.87 11.16
CA THR A 49 -19.61 -1.38 10.22
C THR A 49 -19.26 -1.07 8.77
N ALA A 50 -18.53 0.03 8.53
CA ALA A 50 -18.10 0.43 7.19
C ALA A 50 -17.05 -0.54 6.64
N ASP A 51 -16.05 -0.96 7.44
CA ASP A 51 -15.04 -1.94 7.05
C ASP A 51 -15.69 -3.23 6.56
N ARG A 52 -16.55 -3.80 7.40
CA ARG A 52 -17.26 -5.06 7.07
C ARG A 52 -18.22 -4.90 5.89
N GLY A 53 -18.88 -3.74 5.77
CA GLY A 53 -19.78 -3.44 4.65
C GLY A 53 -19.05 -3.37 3.33
N ALA A 54 -17.92 -2.67 3.29
CA ALA A 54 -17.08 -2.51 2.10
C ALA A 54 -16.43 -3.84 1.69
N GLU A 55 -15.93 -4.64 2.64
CA GLU A 55 -15.39 -5.96 2.31
C GLU A 55 -16.45 -6.90 1.75
N ARG A 56 -17.65 -6.94 2.33
CA ARG A 56 -18.75 -7.76 1.79
C ARG A 56 -19.18 -7.36 0.39
N LEU A 57 -19.20 -6.05 0.10
CA LEU A 57 -19.47 -5.55 -1.24
C LEU A 57 -18.43 -6.09 -2.22
N LEU A 58 -17.14 -5.92 -1.92
CA LEU A 58 -16.05 -6.38 -2.76
C LEU A 58 -16.09 -7.90 -2.96
N ARG A 59 -16.26 -8.68 -1.89
CA ARG A 59 -16.36 -10.15 -1.97
C ARG A 59 -17.54 -10.62 -2.81
N THR A 60 -18.69 -9.96 -2.69
CA THR A 60 -19.91 -10.31 -3.44
C THR A 60 -19.69 -10.06 -4.94
N GLU A 61 -19.18 -8.90 -5.30
CA GLU A 61 -18.94 -8.52 -6.69
C GLU A 61 -17.83 -9.35 -7.33
N LEU A 62 -16.72 -9.57 -6.63
CA LEU A 62 -15.60 -10.39 -7.11
C LEU A 62 -16.01 -11.87 -7.25
N GLY A 63 -16.72 -12.43 -6.26
CA GLY A 63 -17.21 -13.81 -6.33
C GLY A 63 -18.20 -14.05 -7.45
N ALA A 64 -19.02 -13.04 -7.81
CA ALA A 64 -19.92 -13.14 -8.94
C ALA A 64 -19.24 -13.05 -10.31
N ARG A 65 -18.16 -12.26 -10.43
CA ARG A 65 -17.44 -12.02 -11.69
C ARG A 65 -16.26 -12.95 -11.91
N HIS A 66 -15.60 -13.36 -10.82
CA HIS A 66 -14.40 -14.20 -10.81
C HIS A 66 -14.57 -15.37 -9.83
N PRO A 67 -15.54 -16.28 -10.05
CA PRO A 67 -15.90 -17.32 -9.08
C PRO A 67 -14.79 -18.31 -8.77
N ASP A 68 -13.80 -18.42 -9.65
CA ASP A 68 -12.67 -19.36 -9.52
C ASP A 68 -11.46 -18.71 -8.81
N ASP A 69 -11.47 -17.39 -8.60
CA ASP A 69 -10.36 -16.67 -7.94
C ASP A 69 -10.46 -16.79 -6.41
N GLY A 70 -9.31 -16.83 -5.73
CA GLY A 70 -9.24 -16.71 -4.28
C GLY A 70 -9.51 -15.26 -3.83
N ILE A 71 -9.93 -15.10 -2.56
CA ILE A 71 -10.10 -13.78 -1.94
C ILE A 71 -9.50 -13.79 -0.53
N LEU A 72 -8.53 -12.92 -0.30
CA LEU A 72 -7.95 -12.62 1.01
C LEU A 72 -8.35 -11.20 1.41
N GLY A 73 -9.07 -11.05 2.50
CA GLY A 73 -9.44 -9.74 3.07
C GLY A 73 -8.94 -9.59 4.50
N GLU A 74 -9.07 -8.38 5.03
CA GLU A 74 -8.69 -8.08 6.41
C GLU A 74 -9.72 -8.58 7.43
N GLU A 75 -11.03 -8.49 7.08
CA GLU A 75 -12.12 -8.62 8.05
C GLU A 75 -12.76 -10.03 8.07
N GLU A 76 -12.73 -10.73 6.96
CA GLU A 76 -13.35 -12.05 6.82
C GLU A 76 -12.31 -13.10 6.39
N ALA A 77 -12.60 -14.37 6.71
CA ALA A 77 -11.71 -15.49 6.39
C ALA A 77 -11.40 -15.58 4.89
N GLU A 78 -10.19 -16.02 4.56
CA GLU A 78 -9.75 -16.26 3.20
C GLU A 78 -10.65 -17.30 2.50
N VAL A 79 -11.00 -17.02 1.24
CA VAL A 79 -11.67 -17.96 0.34
C VAL A 79 -10.62 -18.47 -0.65
N ALA A 80 -10.40 -19.80 -0.66
CA ALA A 80 -9.48 -20.41 -1.60
C ALA A 80 -10.06 -20.41 -3.03
N GLY A 81 -9.22 -20.12 -4.03
CA GLY A 81 -9.56 -20.19 -5.45
C GLY A 81 -8.89 -21.37 -6.18
N PHE A 82 -9.23 -21.54 -7.45
CA PHE A 82 -8.72 -22.62 -8.32
C PHE A 82 -8.02 -22.10 -9.58
N SER A 83 -8.13 -20.79 -9.86
CA SER A 83 -7.59 -20.15 -11.08
C SER A 83 -6.09 -19.89 -11.03
N GLY A 84 -5.44 -19.98 -9.86
CA GLY A 84 -4.09 -19.47 -9.60
C GLY A 84 -4.05 -17.97 -9.32
N ARG A 85 -5.21 -17.29 -9.29
CA ARG A 85 -5.33 -15.87 -8.96
C ARG A 85 -5.97 -15.65 -7.60
N ARG A 86 -5.60 -14.55 -6.93
CA ARG A 86 -6.13 -14.16 -5.64
C ARG A 86 -6.30 -12.65 -5.54
N TRP A 87 -7.51 -12.21 -5.24
CA TRP A 87 -7.80 -10.83 -4.86
C TRP A 87 -7.41 -10.59 -3.41
N ILE A 88 -6.78 -9.46 -3.14
CA ILE A 88 -6.35 -9.05 -1.81
C ILE A 88 -6.99 -7.71 -1.51
N LEU A 89 -7.72 -7.62 -0.40
CA LEU A 89 -8.58 -6.50 -0.05
C LEU A 89 -8.20 -5.92 1.31
N ASP A 90 -8.11 -4.59 1.39
CA ASP A 90 -8.27 -3.84 2.62
C ASP A 90 -9.41 -2.84 2.44
N PRO A 91 -10.54 -3.06 3.11
CA PRO A 91 -11.73 -2.22 2.92
C PRO A 91 -11.55 -0.80 3.44
N ILE A 92 -10.82 -0.61 4.55
CA ILE A 92 -10.47 0.70 5.13
C ILE A 92 -9.08 0.64 5.75
N ASP A 93 -8.06 0.77 4.91
CA ASP A 93 -6.71 1.01 5.41
C ASP A 93 -6.63 2.42 6.03
N GLY A 94 -6.06 2.48 7.23
CA GLY A 94 -6.10 3.68 8.04
C GLY A 94 -7.41 3.82 8.84
N THR A 95 -7.96 2.74 9.41
CA THR A 95 -9.18 2.77 10.24
C THR A 95 -9.09 3.78 11.39
N LYS A 96 -7.89 4.04 11.92
CA LYS A 96 -7.68 5.09 12.92
C LYS A 96 -7.98 6.48 12.35
N ALA A 97 -7.49 6.78 11.14
CA ALA A 97 -7.81 8.03 10.45
C ALA A 97 -9.31 8.14 10.19
N PHE A 98 -9.94 7.07 9.69
CA PHE A 98 -11.37 7.00 9.44
C PHE A 98 -12.19 7.32 10.68
N THR A 99 -11.94 6.63 11.80
CA THR A 99 -12.70 6.79 13.06
C THR A 99 -12.51 8.15 13.72
N HIS A 100 -11.41 8.86 13.42
CA HIS A 100 -11.15 10.23 13.88
C HIS A 100 -11.57 11.31 12.88
N GLY A 101 -12.21 10.94 11.76
CA GLY A 101 -12.67 11.88 10.74
C GLY A 101 -11.54 12.53 9.96
N VAL A 102 -10.36 11.91 9.92
CA VAL A 102 -9.21 12.34 9.11
C VAL A 102 -9.35 11.77 7.70
N PRO A 103 -9.33 12.59 6.63
CA PRO A 103 -9.70 12.16 5.28
C PRO A 103 -8.56 11.45 4.53
N LEU A 104 -7.69 10.72 5.23
CA LEU A 104 -6.50 10.07 4.66
C LEU A 104 -6.60 8.54 4.61
N TYR A 105 -7.76 7.97 4.97
CA TYR A 105 -8.00 6.55 4.85
C TYR A 105 -8.16 6.13 3.38
N THR A 106 -7.90 4.86 3.09
CA THR A 106 -7.92 4.31 1.74
C THR A 106 -8.72 3.00 1.66
N ASN A 107 -9.18 2.66 0.45
CA ASN A 107 -9.64 1.32 0.11
C ASN A 107 -8.58 0.71 -0.80
N LEU A 108 -8.02 -0.42 -0.42
CA LEU A 108 -6.96 -1.09 -1.17
C LEU A 108 -7.49 -2.34 -1.84
N LEU A 109 -7.13 -2.52 -3.12
CA LEU A 109 -7.48 -3.70 -3.89
C LEU A 109 -6.28 -4.12 -4.74
N ALA A 110 -5.92 -5.39 -4.68
CA ALA A 110 -4.89 -5.97 -5.54
C ALA A 110 -5.33 -7.33 -6.10
N LEU A 111 -4.78 -7.68 -7.26
CA LEU A 111 -4.84 -9.03 -7.80
C LEU A 111 -3.43 -9.60 -7.87
N GLU A 112 -3.26 -10.77 -7.30
CA GLU A 112 -2.05 -11.57 -7.35
C GLU A 112 -2.27 -12.77 -8.28
N ASP A 113 -1.24 -13.12 -9.05
CA ASP A 113 -1.17 -14.33 -9.86
C ASP A 113 0.20 -15.01 -9.65
N ASP A 114 0.51 -16.04 -10.45
CA ASP A 114 1.76 -16.82 -10.36
C ASP A 114 3.03 -15.95 -10.59
N ASP A 115 2.90 -14.81 -11.28
CA ASP A 115 3.99 -13.86 -11.52
C ASP A 115 4.07 -12.74 -10.45
N GLY A 116 3.24 -12.79 -9.40
CA GLY A 116 3.13 -11.80 -8.32
C GLY A 116 1.97 -10.83 -8.50
N ILE A 117 2.08 -9.60 -8.00
CA ILE A 117 0.97 -8.64 -8.06
C ILE A 117 0.78 -8.15 -9.51
N ALA A 118 -0.38 -8.47 -10.08
CA ALA A 118 -0.75 -8.15 -11.45
C ALA A 118 -1.37 -6.76 -11.60
N LEU A 119 -2.20 -6.33 -10.64
CA LEU A 119 -2.77 -4.99 -10.57
C LEU A 119 -2.90 -4.51 -9.12
N GLY A 120 -2.98 -3.21 -8.94
CA GLY A 120 -3.18 -2.58 -7.64
C GLY A 120 -3.96 -1.27 -7.76
N VAL A 121 -4.82 -1.01 -6.77
CA VAL A 121 -5.62 0.22 -6.66
C VAL A 121 -5.50 0.75 -5.24
N ILE A 122 -5.25 2.06 -5.12
CA ILE A 122 -5.36 2.86 -3.89
C ILE A 122 -6.45 3.88 -4.15
N ASN A 123 -7.61 3.72 -3.54
CA ASN A 123 -8.70 4.70 -3.60
C ASN A 123 -8.74 5.50 -2.31
N VAL A 124 -8.76 6.82 -2.40
CA VAL A 124 -8.81 7.78 -1.27
C VAL A 124 -10.16 8.51 -1.33
N PRO A 125 -11.25 7.90 -0.88
CA PRO A 125 -12.59 8.37 -1.21
C PRO A 125 -12.90 9.76 -0.65
N ALA A 126 -12.43 10.06 0.55
CA ALA A 126 -12.68 11.37 1.18
C ALA A 126 -11.95 12.53 0.49
N LEU A 127 -10.98 12.27 -0.38
CA LEU A 127 -10.29 13.25 -1.22
C LEU A 127 -10.71 13.18 -2.68
N GLY A 128 -11.49 12.19 -3.09
CA GLY A 128 -11.84 11.94 -4.48
C GLY A 128 -10.60 11.63 -5.34
N GLU A 129 -9.59 10.98 -4.79
CA GLU A 129 -8.37 10.60 -5.48
C GLU A 129 -8.27 9.08 -5.59
N THR A 130 -7.90 8.58 -6.78
CA THR A 130 -7.58 7.16 -6.99
C THR A 130 -6.25 7.06 -7.72
N VAL A 131 -5.39 6.12 -7.30
CA VAL A 131 -4.16 5.72 -7.99
C VAL A 131 -4.24 4.24 -8.31
N TRP A 132 -3.90 3.85 -9.54
CA TRP A 132 -3.94 2.46 -9.97
C TRP A 132 -2.84 2.12 -10.94
N ALA A 133 -2.47 0.86 -10.97
CA ALA A 133 -1.52 0.32 -11.93
C ALA A 133 -1.90 -1.10 -12.34
N GLY A 134 -1.50 -1.47 -13.53
CA GLY A 134 -1.53 -2.84 -14.01
C GLY A 134 -0.16 -3.20 -14.56
N ARG A 135 0.32 -4.41 -14.30
CA ARG A 135 1.60 -4.91 -14.79
C ARG A 135 1.71 -4.75 -16.31
N GLY A 136 2.70 -3.95 -16.76
CA GLY A 136 2.96 -3.64 -18.16
C GLY A 136 2.05 -2.59 -18.78
N LEU A 137 1.17 -1.94 -18.00
CA LEU A 137 0.24 -0.90 -18.49
C LEU A 137 0.63 0.51 -18.04
N GLY A 138 1.49 0.64 -17.02
CA GLY A 138 1.82 1.90 -16.39
C GLY A 138 0.98 2.19 -15.15
N CYS A 139 1.34 3.28 -14.46
CA CYS A 139 0.62 3.79 -13.29
C CYS A 139 -0.16 5.06 -13.66
N PHE A 140 -1.37 5.19 -13.13
CA PHE A 140 -2.30 6.28 -13.42
C PHE A 140 -2.94 6.81 -12.14
N SER A 141 -3.46 8.02 -12.24
CA SER A 141 -4.33 8.64 -11.24
C SER A 141 -5.46 9.38 -11.93
N ASP A 142 -6.41 9.93 -11.18
CA ASP A 142 -7.45 10.81 -11.73
C ASP A 142 -6.88 12.04 -12.47
N ARG A 143 -5.60 12.35 -12.28
CA ARG A 143 -4.89 13.44 -12.94
C ARG A 143 -4.12 13.00 -14.19
N GLY A 144 -4.23 11.73 -14.59
CA GLY A 144 -3.53 11.13 -15.72
C GLY A 144 -2.37 10.23 -15.29
N VAL A 145 -1.34 10.12 -16.12
CA VAL A 145 -0.18 9.26 -15.86
C VAL A 145 0.51 9.67 -14.55
N ALA A 146 0.68 8.72 -13.64
CA ALA A 146 1.39 8.91 -12.37
C ALA A 146 2.86 8.51 -12.52
N ARG A 147 3.75 9.30 -11.93
CA ARG A 147 5.19 9.05 -11.87
C ARG A 147 5.74 9.52 -10.53
N VAL A 148 6.70 8.78 -10.01
CA VAL A 148 7.45 9.15 -8.81
C VAL A 148 8.28 10.41 -9.04
N SER A 149 8.73 11.05 -7.94
CA SER A 149 9.59 12.24 -8.01
C SER A 149 10.98 11.93 -8.59
N THR A 150 11.68 12.96 -9.03
CA THR A 150 13.05 12.86 -9.57
C THR A 150 14.12 13.34 -8.58
N VAL A 151 13.74 13.57 -7.32
CA VAL A 151 14.66 14.03 -6.27
C VAL A 151 15.73 12.98 -6.00
N GLU A 152 16.98 13.40 -5.94
CA GLU A 152 18.15 12.57 -5.68
C GLU A 152 18.67 12.81 -4.25
N GLY A 153 18.84 11.72 -3.49
CA GLY A 153 19.34 11.75 -2.10
C GLY A 153 18.26 12.11 -1.06
N LEU A 154 18.53 11.75 0.20
CA LEU A 154 17.59 11.98 1.32
C LEU A 154 17.53 13.44 1.77
N ALA A 155 18.57 14.22 1.55
CA ALA A 155 18.60 15.61 2.01
C ALA A 155 17.53 16.45 1.32
N GLY A 156 16.57 16.95 2.13
CA GLY A 156 15.43 17.73 1.66
C GLY A 156 14.23 16.91 1.20
N SER A 157 14.34 15.57 1.20
CA SER A 157 13.24 14.65 0.88
C SER A 157 12.17 14.62 1.97
N TYR A 158 10.94 14.30 1.59
CA TYR A 158 9.87 13.91 2.50
C TYR A 158 9.76 12.39 2.58
N VAL A 159 9.85 11.85 3.81
CA VAL A 159 9.60 10.45 4.14
C VAL A 159 8.30 10.38 4.92
N SER A 160 7.29 9.72 4.38
CA SER A 160 6.02 9.53 5.07
C SER A 160 5.98 8.20 5.82
N THR A 161 5.09 8.07 6.82
CA THR A 161 4.85 6.86 7.60
C THR A 161 3.44 6.91 8.19
N SER A 162 2.85 5.77 8.50
CA SER A 162 1.54 5.68 9.20
C SER A 162 1.64 6.10 10.67
N GLY A 163 2.81 5.93 11.28
CA GLY A 163 3.05 6.35 12.65
C GLY A 163 4.46 6.10 13.13
N LEU A 164 4.88 6.78 14.17
CA LEU A 164 6.24 6.68 14.70
C LEU A 164 6.41 5.60 15.77
N ALA A 165 5.32 4.99 16.25
CA ALA A 165 5.38 4.01 17.35
C ALA A 165 6.15 2.72 16.99
N SER A 166 6.17 2.36 15.72
CA SER A 166 6.88 1.18 15.18
C SER A 166 8.32 1.48 14.72
N TRP A 167 8.74 2.75 14.75
CA TRP A 167 10.11 3.13 14.39
C TRP A 167 11.06 2.90 15.56
N SER A 168 12.27 2.42 15.26
CA SER A 168 13.36 2.50 16.25
C SER A 168 13.87 3.94 16.38
N ALA A 169 14.34 4.29 17.58
CA ALA A 169 14.92 5.62 17.80
C ALA A 169 16.13 5.89 16.89
N ASP A 170 16.94 4.85 16.63
CA ASP A 170 18.13 4.94 15.79
C ASP A 170 17.76 5.17 14.32
N ALA A 171 16.75 4.47 13.77
CA ALA A 171 16.28 4.67 12.42
C ALA A 171 15.73 6.10 12.22
N LEU A 172 14.92 6.59 13.18
CA LEU A 172 14.41 7.95 13.11
C LEU A 172 15.54 8.99 13.18
N ALA A 173 16.51 8.80 14.07
CA ALA A 173 17.67 9.68 14.19
C ALA A 173 18.54 9.66 12.90
N ALA A 174 18.73 8.49 12.28
CA ALA A 174 19.50 8.36 11.04
C ALA A 174 18.83 9.09 9.86
N VAL A 175 17.50 8.93 9.70
CA VAL A 175 16.74 9.64 8.67
C VAL A 175 16.77 11.15 8.88
N GLN A 176 16.68 11.62 10.12
CA GLN A 176 16.80 13.05 10.46
C GLN A 176 18.22 13.57 10.21
N ALA A 177 19.26 12.81 10.57
CA ALA A 177 20.66 13.15 10.31
C ALA A 177 20.96 13.26 8.81
N ALA A 178 20.30 12.45 7.97
CA ALA A 178 20.32 12.56 6.52
C ALA A 178 19.54 13.80 5.99
N ARG A 179 18.97 14.63 6.89
CA ARG A 179 18.20 15.84 6.60
C ARG A 179 16.91 15.58 5.79
N ALA A 180 16.32 14.39 5.90
CA ALA A 180 14.98 14.13 5.43
C ALA A 180 13.92 14.63 6.44
N SER A 181 12.76 14.99 5.94
CA SER A 181 11.62 15.45 6.74
C SER A 181 10.61 14.32 6.90
N VAL A 182 10.44 13.78 8.11
CA VAL A 182 9.46 12.74 8.39
C VAL A 182 8.06 13.37 8.56
N ARG A 183 7.04 12.75 7.97
CA ARG A 183 5.62 13.10 8.04
C ARG A 183 4.78 11.87 8.32
N THR A 184 3.59 12.08 8.91
CA THR A 184 2.63 11.02 9.17
C THR A 184 1.40 11.13 8.24
N TRP A 185 1.64 11.34 6.95
CA TRP A 185 0.63 11.25 5.89
C TRP A 185 0.55 9.81 5.41
N GLY A 186 0.21 8.92 6.34
CA GLY A 186 0.43 7.50 6.24
C GLY A 186 -0.70 6.70 5.63
N ASP A 187 -0.62 5.45 5.94
CA ASP A 187 -1.41 4.37 5.41
C ASP A 187 -1.32 4.39 3.86
N GLY A 188 -2.25 3.82 3.12
CA GLY A 188 -2.22 3.77 1.65
C GLY A 188 -2.08 5.14 0.98
N TYR A 189 -2.54 6.23 1.64
CA TYR A 189 -2.35 7.57 1.09
C TYR A 189 -0.88 7.97 0.97
N GLY A 190 -0.03 7.56 1.91
CA GLY A 190 1.41 7.79 1.83
C GLY A 190 2.02 7.17 0.58
N TYR A 191 1.61 5.96 0.23
CA TYR A 191 2.04 5.27 -1.00
C TYR A 191 1.50 5.97 -2.26
N ALA A 192 0.26 6.45 -2.24
CA ALA A 192 -0.30 7.24 -3.34
C ALA A 192 0.48 8.55 -3.56
N LEU A 193 0.96 9.19 -2.48
CA LEU A 193 1.82 10.38 -2.56
C LEU A 193 3.16 10.05 -3.24
N VAL A 194 3.78 8.91 -2.93
CA VAL A 194 5.03 8.48 -3.58
C VAL A 194 4.79 8.20 -5.06
N ALA A 195 3.77 7.40 -5.41
CA ALA A 195 3.45 7.03 -6.79
C ALA A 195 3.16 8.24 -7.68
N THR A 196 2.67 9.33 -7.10
CA THR A 196 2.33 10.59 -7.80
C THR A 196 3.41 11.66 -7.68
N GLY A 197 4.58 11.35 -7.11
CA GLY A 197 5.75 12.22 -7.03
C GLY A 197 5.59 13.40 -6.06
N ARG A 198 4.64 13.32 -5.12
CA ARG A 198 4.37 14.37 -4.11
C ARG A 198 5.25 14.26 -2.87
N VAL A 199 5.77 13.06 -2.58
CA VAL A 199 6.80 12.76 -1.58
C VAL A 199 7.77 11.73 -2.13
N GLU A 200 8.94 11.58 -1.52
CA GLU A 200 10.01 10.73 -2.03
C GLU A 200 9.95 9.31 -1.51
N ALA A 201 9.40 9.09 -0.31
CA ALA A 201 9.26 7.76 0.27
C ALA A 201 8.09 7.64 1.25
N MET A 202 7.64 6.39 1.42
CA MET A 202 6.74 5.91 2.47
C MET A 202 7.37 4.71 3.16
N VAL A 203 7.31 4.66 4.51
CA VAL A 203 7.90 3.61 5.34
C VAL A 203 6.91 3.17 6.40
N ASP A 204 6.55 1.89 6.37
CA ASP A 204 5.79 1.22 7.42
C ASP A 204 6.59 0.06 7.98
N PRO A 205 7.23 0.23 9.16
CA PRO A 205 8.02 -0.83 9.79
C PRO A 205 7.20 -2.06 10.17
N VAL A 206 5.90 -1.90 10.35
CA VAL A 206 4.94 -2.99 10.63
C VAL A 206 3.69 -2.74 9.79
N ALA A 207 3.38 -3.68 8.89
CA ALA A 207 2.19 -3.66 8.06
C ALA A 207 1.79 -5.10 7.67
N ALA A 208 0.51 -5.34 7.48
CA ALA A 208 0.02 -6.63 7.02
C ALA A 208 0.07 -6.75 5.48
N ARG A 209 -0.18 -7.95 4.96
CA ARG A 209 -0.14 -8.19 3.51
C ARG A 209 -1.19 -7.37 2.77
N TYR A 210 -2.40 -7.22 3.32
CA TYR A 210 -3.49 -6.49 2.68
C TYR A 210 -3.21 -4.97 2.62
N ASP A 211 -2.47 -4.39 3.59
CA ASP A 211 -2.03 -2.99 3.58
C ASP A 211 -1.03 -2.71 2.43
N LEU A 212 -0.27 -3.73 2.04
CA LEU A 212 0.88 -3.58 1.14
C LEU A 212 0.66 -4.20 -0.24
N ALA A 213 -0.37 -5.03 -0.42
CA ALA A 213 -0.55 -5.81 -1.65
C ALA A 213 -0.54 -4.97 -2.95
N PRO A 214 -1.17 -3.78 -3.04
CA PRO A 214 -1.13 -2.98 -4.27
C PRO A 214 0.24 -2.37 -4.57
N MET A 215 1.12 -2.24 -3.56
CA MET A 215 2.27 -1.34 -3.61
C MET A 215 3.38 -1.78 -4.57
N PRO A 216 3.73 -3.09 -4.69
CA PRO A 216 4.77 -3.53 -5.61
C PRO A 216 4.50 -3.12 -7.07
N VAL A 217 3.30 -3.37 -7.58
CA VAL A 217 2.98 -3.05 -8.99
C VAL A 217 2.81 -1.53 -9.18
N ILE A 218 2.18 -0.83 -8.23
CA ILE A 218 2.02 0.63 -8.30
C ILE A 218 3.38 1.32 -8.35
N MET A 219 4.31 0.94 -7.46
CA MET A 219 5.64 1.55 -7.46
C MET A 219 6.43 1.20 -8.72
N ALA A 220 6.43 -0.06 -9.15
CA ALA A 220 7.15 -0.48 -10.36
C ALA A 220 6.64 0.28 -11.59
N GLU A 221 5.34 0.36 -11.79
CA GLU A 221 4.72 1.02 -12.94
C GLU A 221 4.78 2.57 -12.89
N ALA A 222 4.91 3.15 -11.68
CA ALA A 222 5.20 4.58 -11.51
C ALA A 222 6.68 4.95 -11.72
N GLY A 223 7.57 3.95 -11.83
CA GLY A 223 9.02 4.13 -11.97
C GLY A 223 9.75 4.27 -10.63
N GLY A 224 9.11 3.88 -9.53
CA GLY A 224 9.67 3.81 -8.19
C GLY A 224 10.13 2.41 -7.81
N ARG A 225 10.30 2.19 -6.50
CA ARG A 225 10.70 0.90 -5.94
C ARG A 225 9.92 0.61 -4.66
N PHE A 226 9.53 -0.65 -4.49
CA PHE A 226 8.95 -1.21 -3.26
C PHE A 226 9.81 -2.35 -2.74
N SER A 227 9.99 -2.41 -1.43
CA SER A 227 10.53 -3.57 -0.72
C SER A 227 10.05 -3.60 0.74
N SER A 228 10.29 -4.72 1.43
CA SER A 228 10.30 -4.74 2.90
C SER A 228 11.56 -4.03 3.44
N LEU A 229 11.65 -3.87 4.75
CA LEU A 229 12.89 -3.44 5.43
C LEU A 229 14.06 -4.39 5.15
N GLY A 230 13.81 -5.68 4.93
CA GLY A 230 14.81 -6.68 4.52
C GLY A 230 15.16 -6.65 3.03
N GLY A 231 14.59 -5.75 2.23
CA GLY A 231 14.88 -5.63 0.80
C GLY A 231 14.08 -6.58 -0.11
N HIS A 232 13.15 -7.38 0.44
CA HIS A 232 12.31 -8.31 -0.34
C HIS A 232 11.13 -7.58 -0.99
N THR A 233 10.77 -7.97 -2.20
CA THR A 233 9.68 -7.34 -2.96
C THR A 233 8.29 -7.93 -2.69
N ASP A 234 8.20 -9.08 -1.98
CA ASP A 234 6.93 -9.67 -1.56
C ASP A 234 6.26 -8.80 -0.48
N PRO A 235 4.99 -8.37 -0.64
CA PRO A 235 4.28 -7.57 0.34
C PRO A 235 3.93 -8.31 1.64
N GLY A 236 4.09 -9.64 1.68
CA GLY A 236 3.84 -10.47 2.87
C GLY A 236 4.96 -10.47 3.92
N GLN A 237 5.99 -9.62 3.79
CA GLN A 237 7.16 -9.61 4.68
C GLN A 237 6.97 -8.80 5.98
N GLY A 238 5.76 -8.28 6.24
CA GLY A 238 5.42 -7.60 7.49
C GLY A 238 5.92 -6.16 7.62
N SER A 239 6.53 -5.60 6.58
CA SER A 239 6.96 -4.20 6.51
C SER A 239 6.97 -3.70 5.07
N GLY A 240 6.82 -2.39 4.86
CA GLY A 240 6.82 -1.77 3.54
C GLY A 240 7.71 -0.53 3.48
N VAL A 241 8.50 -0.44 2.42
CA VAL A 241 9.29 0.74 2.03
C VAL A 241 9.04 1.01 0.56
N ALA A 242 8.34 2.09 0.26
CA ALA A 242 8.18 2.60 -1.10
C ALA A 242 9.04 3.84 -1.29
N SER A 243 9.58 4.04 -2.48
CA SER A 243 10.34 5.25 -2.78
C SER A 243 10.31 5.57 -4.28
N ASN A 244 10.85 6.75 -4.64
CA ASN A 244 11.09 7.13 -6.02
C ASN A 244 12.21 6.31 -6.71
N GLY A 245 12.72 5.26 -6.07
CA GLY A 245 13.80 4.39 -6.56
C GLY A 245 15.21 4.97 -6.42
N ARG A 246 15.35 6.29 -6.44
CA ARG A 246 16.66 6.98 -6.39
C ARG A 246 17.25 7.00 -4.98
N ILE A 247 16.40 7.15 -3.98
CA ILE A 247 16.79 7.23 -2.55
C ILE A 247 16.62 5.90 -1.80
N HIS A 248 16.16 4.84 -2.48
CA HIS A 248 15.71 3.60 -1.82
C HIS A 248 16.80 2.93 -0.99
N ASP A 249 17.97 2.73 -1.57
CA ASP A 249 19.08 2.03 -0.89
C ASP A 249 19.66 2.88 0.24
N GLU A 250 19.75 4.21 0.05
CA GLU A 250 20.17 5.15 1.10
C GLU A 250 19.18 5.13 2.27
N LEU A 251 17.88 5.11 1.97
CA LEU A 251 16.81 5.03 2.98
C LEU A 251 16.86 3.69 3.75
N LEU A 252 16.98 2.55 3.06
CA LEU A 252 17.11 1.24 3.71
C LEU A 252 18.34 1.19 4.64
N ALA A 253 19.46 1.80 4.24
CA ALA A 253 20.64 1.88 5.09
C ALA A 253 20.38 2.68 6.39
N CYS A 254 19.62 3.77 6.32
CA CYS A 254 19.19 4.55 7.50
C CYS A 254 18.24 3.75 8.40
N LEU A 255 17.39 2.90 7.82
CA LEU A 255 16.41 2.10 8.55
C LEU A 255 16.99 0.84 9.21
N GLY A 256 18.29 0.55 9.02
CA GLY A 256 18.96 -0.62 9.59
C GLY A 256 18.62 -1.93 8.86
N GLY A 257 18.29 -1.86 7.57
CA GLY A 257 18.04 -3.04 6.72
C GLY A 257 19.22 -4.03 6.74
N GLU A 258 18.93 -5.32 6.55
CA GLU A 258 19.94 -6.41 6.63
C GLU A 258 21.18 -6.20 5.74
N ALA A 259 21.05 -5.46 4.64
CA ALA A 259 22.18 -5.06 3.79
C ALA A 259 23.21 -4.17 4.52
N ALA A 260 22.82 -3.44 5.59
CA ALA A 260 23.71 -2.65 6.43
C ALA A 260 24.42 -3.53 7.48
N GLN A 261 23.77 -4.59 7.98
CA GLN A 261 24.36 -5.51 8.94
C GLN A 261 25.46 -6.38 8.31
N ALA A 262 25.30 -6.79 7.03
CA ALA A 262 26.32 -7.57 6.32
C ALA A 262 27.62 -6.79 6.06
N ARG A 263 27.59 -5.46 5.96
CA ARG A 263 28.78 -4.60 5.79
C ARG A 263 29.48 -4.28 7.12
N GLY A 264 28.74 -4.28 8.24
CA GLY A 264 29.29 -4.04 9.58
C GLY A 264 30.07 -5.24 10.14
N GLN A 265 29.78 -6.46 9.69
CA GLN A 265 30.47 -7.67 10.14
C GLN A 265 31.78 -7.98 9.35
N SER A 266 32.00 -7.38 8.18
CA SER A 266 33.19 -7.57 7.36
C SER A 266 34.34 -6.57 7.65
N SER A 267 34.16 -5.64 8.60
CA SER A 267 35.17 -4.63 8.97
C SER A 267 35.77 -4.84 10.37
N GLY A 268 35.57 -6.03 10.94
CA GLY A 268 36.04 -6.39 12.28
C GLY A 268 36.88 -7.68 12.33
N GLU A 269 37.73 -7.94 11.31
CA GLU A 269 38.81 -8.93 11.38
C GLU A 269 40.16 -8.29 11.03
#